data_b4521e0d785dd495b089931e734ded11
#
_entry.id   b4521e0d785dd495b089931e734ded11
#
_cell.length_a   1.000
_cell.length_b   1.000
_cell.length_c   1.000
_cell.angle_alpha   90.00
_cell.angle_beta   90.00
_cell.angle_gamma   90.00
#
_symmetry.space_group_name_H-M   'P 1'
#
loop_
_entity.id
_entity.type
_entity.pdbx_description
1 polymer ?
#
loop_
_entity_poly.entity_id
_entity_poly.type
_entity_poly.pdbx_seq_one_letter_code
_entity_poly.pdbx_strand_id
1 'polypeptide(L)'
;LSDIITQFEIAYVGEDRLISKIKRADIAFFAQRAIQELSFDTFRSIKSQEIEVPATLQMTLPQDYVNYTKITFVDNNGIKCNLYPTSKTSNPPSPFQNDDGDFSLNAIGTLDADSSNIVLTDEHTNIIVGMVVIGQYIPSNTFVGATSNSSSITTITLQDASGDPVKPDESLTNATLTFTNSDGSLVLKQKSSHVVENLTYNVTDTPKNKITASAAADIEEIKVGMLVSHDDFPFGTVVTHVDGTTIIVSNDNNLATTTSVTTGEITFIEIEKDSTTWSNYKNATATQIFINNNNL
;
A
#
# COMPACT_ATOMS: atom_id res chain seq x y z
N LEU A 1 15.41 2.21 49.49
CA LEU A 1 14.37 3.15 49.96
C LEU A 1 14.46 3.39 51.48
N SER A 2 14.60 2.32 52.28
CA SER A 2 14.73 2.42 53.74
C SER A 2 15.88 3.36 54.16
N ASP A 3 17.02 3.26 53.54
CA ASP A 3 18.21 4.07 53.86
C ASP A 3 18.00 5.54 53.53
N ILE A 4 17.33 5.82 52.40
CA ILE A 4 16.98 7.19 51.98
C ILE A 4 16.03 7.84 53.03
N ILE A 5 15.01 7.11 53.48
CA ILE A 5 14.08 7.55 54.49
C ILE A 5 14.79 7.83 55.83
N THR A 6 15.65 6.92 56.24
CA THR A 6 16.41 7.06 57.52
C THR A 6 17.39 8.23 57.45
N GLN A 7 18.10 8.42 56.34
CA GLN A 7 18.99 9.57 56.16
C GLN A 7 18.22 10.89 56.14
N PHE A 8 17.05 10.93 55.52
CA PHE A 8 16.18 12.10 55.54
C PHE A 8 15.67 12.43 56.95
N GLU A 9 15.25 11.43 57.73
CA GLU A 9 14.82 11.62 59.13
C GLU A 9 15.97 12.19 59.97
N ILE A 10 17.17 11.64 59.87
CA ILE A 10 18.35 12.10 60.65
C ILE A 10 18.74 13.53 60.23
N ALA A 11 18.66 13.86 58.96
CA ALA A 11 19.14 15.15 58.46
C ALA A 11 18.15 16.29 58.69
N TYR A 12 16.84 16.03 58.57
CA TYR A 12 15.83 17.09 58.46
C TYR A 12 14.70 17.05 59.48
N VAL A 13 14.55 15.96 60.27
CA VAL A 13 13.45 15.82 61.24
C VAL A 13 13.98 15.85 62.68
N GLY A 14 13.42 16.71 63.52
CA GLY A 14 13.78 16.86 64.93
C GLY A 14 13.40 18.24 65.49
N GLU A 15 13.48 18.42 66.82
CA GLU A 15 13.07 19.69 67.48
C GLU A 15 13.87 20.93 67.03
N ASP A 16 15.14 20.73 66.69
CA ASP A 16 16.01 21.79 66.15
C ASP A 16 16.27 21.67 64.63
N ARG A 17 15.44 20.90 63.92
CA ARG A 17 15.56 20.67 62.47
C ARG A 17 14.48 21.40 61.67
N LEU A 18 14.61 21.37 60.33
CA LEU A 18 13.70 22.04 59.42
C LEU A 18 12.25 21.57 59.58
N ILE A 19 12.05 20.32 59.98
CA ILE A 19 10.76 19.67 60.17
C ILE A 19 10.67 19.15 61.60
N SER A 20 9.82 19.71 62.43
CA SER A 20 9.71 19.32 63.82
C SER A 20 9.15 17.91 64.05
N LYS A 21 8.22 17.46 63.21
CA LYS A 21 7.60 16.15 63.30
C LYS A 21 6.96 15.75 61.95
N ILE A 22 7.20 14.53 61.52
CA ILE A 22 6.58 13.92 60.31
C ILE A 22 6.40 12.42 60.52
N LYS A 23 5.41 11.82 59.89
CA LYS A 23 5.23 10.38 59.92
C LYS A 23 6.15 9.71 58.90
N ARG A 24 6.81 8.62 59.30
CA ARG A 24 7.70 7.84 58.41
C ARG A 24 6.98 7.36 57.12
N ALA A 25 5.67 7.11 57.22
CA ALA A 25 4.85 6.73 56.04
C ALA A 25 4.76 7.87 55.02
N ASP A 26 4.67 9.12 55.45
CA ASP A 26 4.58 10.27 54.57
C ASP A 26 5.95 10.50 53.86
N ILE A 27 7.06 10.33 54.63
CA ILE A 27 8.40 10.38 54.04
C ILE A 27 8.56 9.25 52.97
N ALA A 28 8.09 8.04 53.28
CA ALA A 28 8.17 6.91 52.35
C ALA A 28 7.40 7.17 51.05
N PHE A 29 6.20 7.74 51.19
CA PHE A 29 5.38 8.11 50.02
C PHE A 29 6.08 9.12 49.11
N PHE A 30 6.59 10.23 49.69
CA PHE A 30 7.28 11.24 48.88
C PHE A 30 8.62 10.75 48.36
N ALA A 31 9.37 9.94 49.10
CA ALA A 31 10.62 9.34 48.62
C ALA A 31 10.37 8.37 47.44
N GLN A 32 9.33 7.56 47.50
CA GLN A 32 8.95 6.67 46.44
C GLN A 32 8.56 7.43 45.16
N ARG A 33 7.78 8.48 45.31
CA ARG A 33 7.38 9.36 44.20
C ARG A 33 8.58 10.06 43.57
N ALA A 34 9.49 10.61 44.40
CA ALA A 34 10.72 11.26 43.93
C ALA A 34 11.64 10.28 43.18
N ILE A 35 11.76 9.03 43.64
CA ILE A 35 12.51 7.98 42.93
C ILE A 35 11.86 7.64 41.60
N GLN A 36 10.51 7.57 41.54
CA GLN A 36 9.80 7.32 40.27
C GLN A 36 10.03 8.46 39.27
N GLU A 37 9.92 9.72 39.71
CA GLU A 37 10.20 10.90 38.88
C GLU A 37 11.67 10.90 38.38
N LEU A 38 12.62 10.67 39.30
CA LEU A 38 14.05 10.62 38.97
C LEU A 38 14.37 9.47 38.03
N SER A 39 13.76 8.30 38.22
CA SER A 39 13.99 7.13 37.34
C SER A 39 13.41 7.38 35.95
N PHE A 40 12.29 8.05 35.83
CA PHE A 40 11.71 8.43 34.56
C PHE A 40 12.61 9.40 33.76
N ASP A 41 13.24 10.34 34.44
CA ASP A 41 14.10 11.35 33.81
C ASP A 41 15.55 10.88 33.59
N THR A 42 16.09 10.07 34.51
CA THR A 42 17.53 9.77 34.55
C THR A 42 17.88 8.38 34.05
N PHE A 43 17.02 7.38 34.30
CA PHE A 43 17.23 5.99 33.90
C PHE A 43 16.38 5.61 32.69
N ARG A 44 16.59 6.28 31.58
CA ARG A 44 15.93 5.92 30.33
C ARG A 44 16.52 4.60 29.82
N SER A 45 15.85 3.52 30.14
CA SER A 45 16.11 2.23 29.49
C SER A 45 15.42 2.23 28.13
N ILE A 46 16.17 2.51 27.07
CA ILE A 46 15.67 2.40 25.70
C ILE A 46 16.05 1.00 25.20
N LYS A 47 15.05 0.20 24.93
CA LYS A 47 15.22 -1.07 24.22
C LYS A 47 14.84 -0.86 22.75
N SER A 48 15.62 -1.43 21.84
CA SER A 48 15.31 -1.48 20.42
C SER A 48 14.96 -2.91 20.06
N GLN A 49 13.83 -3.09 19.41
CA GLN A 49 13.39 -4.39 18.91
C GLN A 49 12.94 -4.20 17.45
N GLU A 50 13.37 -5.10 16.61
CA GLU A 50 12.89 -5.21 15.24
C GLU A 50 11.71 -6.19 15.25
N ILE A 51 10.57 -5.73 14.77
CA ILE A 51 9.32 -6.50 14.75
C ILE A 51 8.86 -6.56 13.30
N GLU A 52 8.62 -7.77 12.85
CA GLU A 52 7.98 -8.00 11.57
C GLU A 52 6.50 -7.64 11.66
N VAL A 53 6.02 -6.81 10.75
CA VAL A 53 4.62 -6.42 10.72
C VAL A 53 3.81 -7.49 9.97
N PRO A 54 2.88 -8.19 10.63
CA PRO A 54 2.07 -9.21 9.97
C PRO A 54 1.09 -8.58 8.96
N ALA A 55 0.51 -9.41 8.10
CA ALA A 55 -0.48 -8.98 7.11
C ALA A 55 -1.69 -8.24 7.71
N THR A 56 -2.03 -8.53 8.96
CA THR A 56 -3.07 -7.82 9.72
C THR A 56 -2.69 -6.38 10.06
N LEU A 57 -1.44 -5.95 9.83
CA LEU A 57 -0.87 -4.65 10.20
C LEU A 57 -1.01 -4.30 11.70
N GLN A 58 -1.18 -5.33 12.54
CA GLN A 58 -1.26 -5.20 13.99
C GLN A 58 0.02 -5.74 14.61
N MET A 59 0.71 -4.93 15.38
CA MET A 59 1.90 -5.35 16.11
C MET A 59 1.52 -5.70 17.55
N THR A 60 1.92 -6.87 18.01
CA THR A 60 1.84 -7.22 19.42
C THR A 60 2.95 -6.49 20.18
N LEU A 61 2.55 -5.65 21.12
CA LEU A 61 3.52 -4.90 21.94
C LEU A 61 4.21 -5.84 22.93
N PRO A 62 5.52 -5.64 23.21
CA PRO A 62 6.23 -6.38 24.26
C PRO A 62 5.57 -6.21 25.63
N GLN A 63 5.69 -7.23 26.49
CA GLN A 63 5.08 -7.21 27.83
C GLN A 63 5.61 -6.08 28.74
N ASP A 64 6.84 -5.63 28.50
CA ASP A 64 7.50 -4.54 29.21
C ASP A 64 7.36 -3.17 28.50
N TYR A 65 6.43 -3.07 27.55
CA TYR A 65 6.18 -1.82 26.84
C TYR A 65 5.55 -0.77 27.76
N VAL A 66 6.17 0.39 27.81
CA VAL A 66 5.66 1.57 28.53
C VAL A 66 5.26 2.66 27.53
N ASN A 67 6.15 3.01 26.62
CA ASN A 67 5.92 4.00 25.57
C ASN A 67 6.99 3.86 24.49
N TYR A 68 6.70 4.36 23.28
CA TYR A 68 7.71 4.41 22.24
C TYR A 68 8.47 5.74 22.25
N THR A 69 9.75 5.69 21.99
CA THR A 69 10.58 6.88 21.74
C THR A 69 10.73 7.18 20.26
N LYS A 70 10.73 6.15 19.43
CA LYS A 70 10.93 6.24 18.00
C LYS A 70 10.41 4.97 17.34
N ILE A 71 9.64 5.13 16.29
CA ILE A 71 9.24 4.05 15.37
C ILE A 71 9.93 4.30 14.05
N THR A 72 10.57 3.26 13.50
CA THR A 72 11.22 3.30 12.19
C THR A 72 10.79 2.10 11.37
N PHE A 73 10.71 2.24 10.07
CA PHE A 73 10.69 1.11 9.15
C PHE A 73 12.01 1.01 8.40
N VAL A 74 12.33 -0.18 7.95
CA VAL A 74 13.53 -0.44 7.13
C VAL A 74 13.07 -0.61 5.70
N ASP A 75 13.62 0.18 4.78
CA ASP A 75 13.33 0.04 3.36
C ASP A 75 14.11 -1.15 2.75
N ASN A 76 13.87 -1.42 1.46
CA ASN A 76 14.55 -2.52 0.75
C ASN A 76 16.06 -2.37 0.66
N ASN A 77 16.59 -1.16 0.85
CA ASN A 77 18.02 -0.86 0.84
C ASN A 77 18.64 -0.97 2.24
N GLY A 78 17.87 -1.37 3.25
CA GLY A 78 18.30 -1.45 4.62
C GLY A 78 18.36 -0.10 5.36
N ILE A 79 17.80 0.96 4.78
CA ILE A 79 17.82 2.31 5.37
C ILE A 79 16.66 2.44 6.36
N LYS A 80 16.96 2.90 7.58
CA LYS A 80 15.95 3.15 8.61
C LYS A 80 15.31 4.52 8.43
N CYS A 81 14.02 4.52 8.08
CA CYS A 81 13.20 5.72 7.94
C CYS A 81 12.31 5.92 9.16
N ASN A 82 12.16 7.18 9.63
CA ASN A 82 11.32 7.48 10.78
C ASN A 82 9.85 7.53 10.40
N LEU A 83 9.00 6.91 11.24
CA LEU A 83 7.55 7.05 11.18
C LEU A 83 7.09 8.03 12.27
N TYR A 84 6.21 8.93 11.90
CA TYR A 84 5.60 9.89 12.83
C TYR A 84 4.11 9.58 12.97
N PRO A 85 3.57 9.57 14.20
CA PRO A 85 2.14 9.39 14.39
C PRO A 85 1.38 10.55 13.73
N THR A 86 0.29 10.23 13.07
CA THR A 86 -0.62 11.21 12.51
C THR A 86 -1.99 11.10 13.16
N SER A 87 -2.63 12.23 13.39
CA SER A 87 -4.05 12.29 13.80
C SER A 87 -4.99 12.22 12.58
N LYS A 88 -4.44 12.29 11.36
CA LYS A 88 -5.20 12.18 10.13
C LYS A 88 -5.21 10.72 9.70
N THR A 89 -6.16 9.96 10.20
CA THR A 89 -6.45 8.63 9.64
C THR A 89 -7.26 8.83 8.38
N SER A 90 -6.72 8.36 7.26
CA SER A 90 -7.48 8.19 6.02
C SER A 90 -7.96 6.75 5.94
N ASN A 91 -9.01 6.49 5.19
CA ASN A 91 -9.35 5.13 4.78
C ASN A 91 -8.22 4.63 3.86
N PRO A 92 -7.34 3.73 4.30
CA PRO A 92 -6.30 3.21 3.44
C PRO A 92 -6.90 2.35 2.33
N PRO A 93 -6.27 2.27 1.17
CA PRO A 93 -6.70 1.34 0.13
C PRO A 93 -6.58 -0.10 0.64
N SER A 94 -7.53 -0.94 0.27
CA SER A 94 -7.58 -2.36 0.65
C SER A 94 -6.68 -3.18 -0.28
N PRO A 95 -5.61 -3.82 0.20
CA PRO A 95 -4.80 -4.71 -0.61
C PRO A 95 -5.52 -6.02 -0.90
N PHE A 96 -5.20 -6.62 -2.04
CA PHE A 96 -5.59 -7.98 -2.35
C PHE A 96 -4.62 -8.96 -1.70
N GLN A 97 -5.14 -10.01 -1.09
CA GLN A 97 -4.34 -11.07 -0.48
C GLN A 97 -4.87 -12.42 -0.97
N ASN A 98 -3.98 -13.28 -1.43
CA ASN A 98 -4.34 -14.63 -1.85
C ASN A 98 -4.62 -15.55 -0.65
N ASP A 99 -5.01 -16.81 -0.92
CA ASP A 99 -5.35 -17.78 0.13
C ASP A 99 -4.14 -18.18 0.99
N ASP A 100 -2.93 -18.07 0.47
CA ASP A 100 -1.69 -18.38 1.20
C ASP A 100 -1.25 -17.22 2.11
N GLY A 101 -1.85 -16.05 1.95
CA GLY A 101 -1.55 -14.86 2.75
C GLY A 101 -0.57 -13.88 2.07
N ASP A 102 -0.15 -14.15 0.83
CA ASP A 102 0.71 -13.24 0.07
C ASP A 102 -0.10 -12.11 -0.56
N PHE A 103 0.46 -10.91 -0.66
CA PHE A 103 -0.16 -9.78 -1.33
C PHE A 103 0.01 -9.88 -2.85
N SER A 104 -0.62 -10.88 -3.42
CA SER A 104 -0.66 -11.13 -4.85
C SER A 104 -2.05 -11.64 -5.25
N LEU A 105 -2.42 -11.45 -6.48
CA LEU A 105 -3.66 -11.95 -7.04
C LEU A 105 -3.35 -13.23 -7.81
N ASN A 106 -3.97 -14.33 -7.43
CA ASN A 106 -3.88 -15.61 -8.16
C ASN A 106 -5.16 -15.83 -8.95
N ALA A 107 -5.00 -16.33 -10.17
CA ALA A 107 -6.10 -16.77 -11.01
C ALA A 107 -5.75 -18.07 -11.74
N ILE A 108 -6.77 -18.82 -12.11
CA ILE A 108 -6.61 -20.04 -12.91
C ILE A 108 -7.01 -19.73 -14.35
N GLY A 109 -6.19 -20.14 -15.31
CA GLY A 109 -6.46 -19.89 -16.72
C GLY A 109 -6.01 -21.01 -17.63
N THR A 110 -6.38 -20.90 -18.90
CA THR A 110 -5.95 -21.80 -19.96
C THR A 110 -4.94 -21.10 -20.85
N LEU A 111 -3.73 -21.67 -20.94
CA LEU A 111 -2.65 -21.24 -21.79
C LEU A 111 -2.73 -21.96 -23.14
N ASP A 112 -2.44 -21.23 -24.19
CA ASP A 112 -2.30 -21.74 -25.56
C ASP A 112 -0.97 -21.25 -26.14
N ALA A 113 -0.08 -22.17 -26.48
CA ALA A 113 1.23 -21.86 -27.06
C ALA A 113 1.15 -21.10 -28.40
N ASP A 114 0.02 -21.15 -29.07
CA ASP A 114 -0.20 -20.45 -30.34
C ASP A 114 -0.87 -19.07 -30.19
N SER A 115 -1.28 -18.71 -28.97
CA SER A 115 -2.02 -17.47 -28.68
C SER A 115 -1.39 -16.65 -27.56
N SER A 116 -1.37 -15.34 -27.70
CA SER A 116 -1.04 -14.41 -26.60
C SER A 116 -2.20 -14.16 -25.65
N ASN A 117 -3.40 -14.67 -25.97
CA ASN A 117 -4.58 -14.51 -25.12
C ASN A 117 -4.71 -15.69 -24.15
N ILE A 118 -4.96 -15.37 -22.88
CA ILE A 118 -5.26 -16.33 -21.83
C ILE A 118 -6.70 -16.11 -21.39
N VAL A 119 -7.46 -17.19 -21.31
CA VAL A 119 -8.83 -17.18 -20.78
C VAL A 119 -8.78 -17.66 -19.34
N LEU A 120 -9.17 -16.79 -18.41
CA LEU A 120 -9.28 -17.13 -16.99
C LEU A 120 -10.61 -17.83 -16.72
N THR A 121 -10.66 -18.69 -15.69
CA THR A 121 -11.86 -19.47 -15.35
C THR A 121 -12.97 -18.62 -14.75
N ASP A 122 -12.60 -17.50 -14.12
CA ASP A 122 -13.50 -16.60 -13.42
C ASP A 122 -13.31 -15.15 -13.86
N GLU A 123 -14.23 -14.29 -13.48
CA GLU A 123 -14.11 -12.86 -13.68
C GLU A 123 -13.14 -12.25 -12.64
N HIS A 124 -12.12 -11.57 -13.13
CA HIS A 124 -11.10 -10.91 -12.32
C HIS A 124 -10.97 -9.43 -12.65
N THR A 125 -11.83 -8.60 -12.10
CA THR A 125 -11.82 -7.14 -12.31
C THR A 125 -10.58 -6.45 -11.73
N ASN A 126 -9.86 -7.11 -10.81
CA ASN A 126 -8.64 -6.58 -10.20
C ASN A 126 -7.37 -6.75 -11.08
N ILE A 127 -7.47 -7.49 -12.18
CA ILE A 127 -6.36 -7.61 -13.14
C ILE A 127 -6.42 -6.41 -14.07
N ILE A 128 -5.35 -5.64 -14.11
CA ILE A 128 -5.24 -4.42 -14.91
C ILE A 128 -4.03 -4.48 -15.83
N VAL A 129 -4.07 -3.70 -16.89
CA VAL A 129 -2.99 -3.54 -17.85
C VAL A 129 -1.70 -3.10 -17.14
N GLY A 130 -0.56 -3.67 -17.53
CA GLY A 130 0.76 -3.39 -16.97
C GLY A 130 1.13 -4.22 -15.74
N MET A 131 0.25 -5.08 -15.23
CA MET A 131 0.63 -6.06 -14.21
C MET A 131 1.59 -7.11 -14.78
N VAL A 132 2.53 -7.57 -13.95
CA VAL A 132 3.41 -8.70 -14.26
C VAL A 132 2.65 -10.00 -14.10
N VAL A 133 2.79 -10.89 -15.07
CA VAL A 133 2.19 -12.23 -15.07
C VAL A 133 3.27 -13.27 -14.82
N ILE A 134 3.08 -14.09 -13.80
CA ILE A 134 4.00 -15.15 -13.40
C ILE A 134 3.24 -16.47 -13.39
N GLY A 135 3.79 -17.49 -14.02
CA GLY A 135 3.18 -18.81 -14.07
C GLY A 135 4.08 -19.82 -14.78
N GLN A 136 3.72 -21.10 -14.69
CA GLN A 136 4.39 -22.14 -15.46
C GLN A 136 4.18 -21.87 -16.95
N TYR A 137 5.24 -21.99 -17.75
CA TYR A 137 5.25 -21.72 -19.19
C TYR A 137 4.96 -20.27 -19.62
N ILE A 138 4.95 -19.32 -18.66
CA ILE A 138 4.91 -17.91 -18.97
C ILE A 138 6.36 -17.40 -19.03
N PRO A 139 6.80 -16.83 -20.16
CA PRO A 139 8.13 -16.22 -20.26
C PRO A 139 8.35 -15.13 -19.20
N SER A 140 9.59 -14.97 -18.76
CA SER A 140 9.93 -13.90 -17.80
C SER A 140 9.72 -12.51 -18.43
N ASN A 141 9.41 -11.50 -17.59
CA ASN A 141 9.08 -10.14 -18.02
C ASN A 141 7.85 -10.07 -18.96
N THR A 142 6.86 -10.89 -18.67
CA THR A 142 5.56 -10.84 -19.34
C THR A 142 4.58 -10.00 -18.54
N PHE A 143 3.84 -9.16 -19.24
CA PHE A 143 2.88 -8.21 -18.68
C PHE A 143 1.48 -8.42 -19.26
N VAL A 144 0.48 -7.93 -18.55
CA VAL A 144 -0.88 -7.82 -19.05
C VAL A 144 -0.93 -6.64 -20.02
N GLY A 145 -1.20 -6.90 -21.31
CA GLY A 145 -1.34 -5.87 -22.35
C GLY A 145 -2.77 -5.38 -22.50
N ALA A 146 -3.73 -6.28 -22.37
CA ALA A 146 -5.16 -5.94 -22.42
C ALA A 146 -5.97 -6.87 -21.53
N THR A 147 -7.12 -6.39 -21.05
CA THR A 147 -8.09 -7.18 -20.31
C THR A 147 -9.48 -7.01 -20.91
N SER A 148 -10.25 -8.07 -20.98
CA SER A 148 -11.64 -8.06 -21.41
C SER A 148 -12.47 -8.96 -20.50
N ASN A 149 -13.51 -8.40 -19.88
CA ASN A 149 -14.44 -9.13 -19.04
C ASN A 149 -15.73 -9.38 -19.80
N SER A 150 -16.13 -10.62 -19.95
CA SER A 150 -17.36 -11.01 -20.63
C SER A 150 -17.94 -12.28 -20.03
N SER A 151 -19.23 -12.26 -19.71
CA SER A 151 -19.96 -13.46 -19.26
C SER A 151 -19.30 -14.20 -18.09
N SER A 152 -18.83 -13.46 -17.08
CA SER A 152 -18.18 -13.99 -15.87
C SER A 152 -16.82 -14.63 -16.08
N ILE A 153 -16.15 -14.32 -17.18
CA ILE A 153 -14.75 -14.71 -17.45
C ILE A 153 -13.93 -13.49 -17.84
N THR A 154 -12.65 -13.51 -17.46
CA THR A 154 -11.68 -12.51 -17.92
C THR A 154 -10.75 -13.13 -18.97
N THR A 155 -10.58 -12.45 -20.08
CA THR A 155 -9.55 -12.74 -21.07
C THR A 155 -8.46 -11.68 -20.95
N ILE A 156 -7.21 -12.10 -20.85
CA ILE A 156 -6.04 -11.21 -20.82
C ILE A 156 -5.19 -11.45 -22.05
N THR A 157 -4.55 -10.40 -22.56
CA THR A 157 -3.53 -10.50 -23.60
C THR A 157 -2.17 -10.31 -22.98
N LEU A 158 -1.22 -11.17 -23.30
CA LEU A 158 0.16 -11.09 -22.82
C LEU A 158 1.02 -10.26 -23.77
N GLN A 159 1.89 -9.42 -23.19
CA GLN A 159 2.88 -8.62 -23.92
C GLN A 159 4.20 -8.54 -23.16
N ASP A 160 5.28 -8.19 -23.87
CA ASP A 160 6.56 -7.83 -23.26
C ASP A 160 6.61 -6.35 -22.84
N ALA A 161 7.76 -5.91 -22.35
CA ALA A 161 7.96 -4.51 -21.92
C ALA A 161 7.92 -3.49 -23.09
N SER A 162 8.00 -3.95 -24.34
CA SER A 162 7.91 -3.11 -25.55
C SER A 162 6.48 -3.03 -26.11
N GLY A 163 5.55 -3.82 -25.53
CA GLY A 163 4.18 -3.96 -26.00
C GLY A 163 3.99 -5.04 -27.08
N ASP A 164 5.04 -5.82 -27.39
CA ASP A 164 4.93 -6.89 -28.38
C ASP A 164 4.21 -8.11 -27.76
N PRO A 165 3.31 -8.78 -28.51
CA PRO A 165 2.59 -9.95 -28.01
C PRO A 165 3.52 -11.10 -27.61
N VAL A 166 3.32 -11.62 -26.40
CA VAL A 166 4.05 -12.79 -25.87
C VAL A 166 3.14 -14.00 -25.84
N LYS A 167 3.65 -15.15 -26.21
CA LYS A 167 2.94 -16.43 -26.14
C LYS A 167 3.51 -17.29 -25.02
N PRO A 168 2.70 -18.11 -24.35
CA PRO A 168 3.20 -19.16 -23.46
C PRO A 168 4.11 -20.14 -24.19
N ASP A 169 5.11 -20.69 -23.49
CA ASP A 169 6.03 -21.68 -24.06
C ASP A 169 5.33 -23.02 -24.39
N GLU A 170 4.30 -23.36 -23.61
CA GLU A 170 3.49 -24.58 -23.79
C GLU A 170 2.02 -24.32 -23.45
N SER A 171 1.13 -25.11 -24.05
CA SER A 171 -0.29 -25.09 -23.72
C SER A 171 -0.57 -25.83 -22.42
N LEU A 172 -1.34 -25.23 -21.53
CA LEU A 172 -1.70 -25.83 -20.23
C LEU A 172 -3.11 -25.41 -19.84
N THR A 173 -3.96 -26.37 -19.48
CA THR A 173 -5.27 -26.12 -18.88
C THR A 173 -5.15 -26.03 -17.35
N ASN A 174 -5.94 -25.16 -16.74
CA ASN A 174 -5.92 -24.92 -15.29
C ASN A 174 -4.54 -24.48 -14.75
N ALA A 175 -3.83 -23.67 -15.53
CA ALA A 175 -2.57 -23.06 -15.09
C ALA A 175 -2.86 -22.06 -13.96
N THR A 176 -2.10 -22.14 -12.87
CA THR A 176 -2.12 -21.11 -11.82
C THR A 176 -1.24 -19.95 -12.25
N LEU A 177 -1.83 -18.78 -12.33
CA LEU A 177 -1.16 -17.53 -12.69
C LEU A 177 -1.17 -16.60 -11.48
N THR A 178 -0.05 -15.92 -11.25
CA THR A 178 0.11 -14.91 -10.21
C THR A 178 0.31 -13.55 -10.87
N PHE A 179 -0.45 -12.57 -10.42
CA PHE A 179 -0.41 -11.18 -10.90
C PHE A 179 0.13 -10.28 -9.82
N THR A 180 1.15 -9.48 -10.16
CA THR A 180 1.75 -8.49 -9.26
C THR A 180 1.89 -7.16 -9.98
N ASN A 181 1.91 -6.07 -9.22
CA ASN A 181 2.16 -4.78 -9.82
C ASN A 181 3.61 -4.66 -10.27
N SER A 182 3.84 -4.09 -11.46
CA SER A 182 5.18 -3.96 -12.06
C SER A 182 6.11 -3.04 -11.26
N ASP A 183 5.56 -2.11 -10.47
CA ASP A 183 6.30 -1.21 -9.59
C ASP A 183 6.58 -1.80 -8.19
N GLY A 184 6.15 -3.05 -7.94
CA GLY A 184 6.26 -3.72 -6.65
C GLY A 184 5.28 -3.21 -5.59
N SER A 185 4.32 -2.36 -5.95
CA SER A 185 3.26 -1.93 -5.05
C SER A 185 2.26 -3.06 -4.77
N LEU A 186 1.45 -2.89 -3.72
CA LEU A 186 0.42 -3.87 -3.40
C LEU A 186 -0.69 -3.89 -4.46
N VAL A 187 -1.16 -5.07 -4.81
CA VAL A 187 -2.37 -5.21 -5.62
C VAL A 187 -3.56 -4.81 -4.78
N LEU A 188 -4.28 -3.77 -5.22
CA LEU A 188 -5.40 -3.19 -4.49
C LEU A 188 -6.72 -3.73 -5.01
N LYS A 189 -7.69 -3.89 -4.10
CA LYS A 189 -9.05 -4.28 -4.46
C LYS A 189 -9.74 -3.13 -5.17
N GLN A 190 -10.41 -3.45 -6.25
CA GLN A 190 -11.24 -2.50 -6.99
C GLN A 190 -12.62 -2.44 -6.35
N LYS A 191 -13.15 -1.23 -6.22
CA LYS A 191 -14.54 -0.96 -5.84
C LYS A 191 -15.44 -0.92 -7.06
N SER A 192 -14.98 -0.23 -8.11
CA SER A 192 -15.69 -0.08 -9.38
C SER A 192 -14.70 0.25 -10.50
N SER A 193 -15.11 0.00 -11.72
CA SER A 193 -14.40 0.44 -12.92
C SER A 193 -15.37 1.12 -13.88
N HIS A 194 -14.89 2.17 -14.56
CA HIS A 194 -15.63 2.94 -15.54
C HIS A 194 -14.84 2.96 -16.83
N VAL A 195 -15.41 2.40 -17.88
CA VAL A 195 -14.83 2.42 -19.22
C VAL A 195 -15.40 3.61 -19.96
N VAL A 196 -14.53 4.49 -20.44
CA VAL A 196 -14.91 5.67 -21.20
C VAL A 196 -14.31 5.59 -22.59
N GLU A 197 -15.18 5.67 -23.59
CA GLU A 197 -14.81 5.64 -24.99
C GLU A 197 -14.53 7.04 -25.57
N ASN A 198 -13.87 7.07 -26.72
CA ASN A 198 -13.66 8.28 -27.51
C ASN A 198 -12.92 9.41 -26.77
N LEU A 199 -12.03 9.06 -25.88
CA LEU A 199 -11.14 9.99 -25.21
C LEU A 199 -9.98 10.37 -26.12
N THR A 200 -9.59 11.64 -26.10
CA THR A 200 -8.48 12.15 -26.92
C THR A 200 -7.36 12.68 -26.01
N TYR A 201 -6.14 12.31 -26.33
CA TYR A 201 -4.91 12.82 -25.71
C TYR A 201 -3.80 12.93 -26.74
N ASN A 202 -2.73 13.68 -26.44
CA ASN A 202 -1.80 14.11 -27.47
C ASN A 202 -0.38 14.30 -26.91
N VAL A 203 0.65 14.02 -27.74
CA VAL A 203 2.05 14.19 -27.34
C VAL A 203 2.52 15.64 -27.33
N THR A 204 1.81 16.54 -28.03
CA THR A 204 2.16 17.96 -28.12
C THR A 204 1.51 18.82 -27.05
N ASP A 205 0.61 18.23 -26.25
CA ASP A 205 0.07 18.91 -25.09
C ASP A 205 1.17 19.19 -24.07
N THR A 206 1.09 20.30 -23.42
CA THR A 206 2.00 20.65 -22.34
C THR A 206 1.14 21.03 -21.13
N PRO A 207 1.05 20.14 -20.15
CA PRO A 207 1.67 18.81 -20.03
C PRO A 207 0.97 17.70 -20.86
N LYS A 208 1.69 16.61 -21.17
CA LYS A 208 1.20 15.42 -21.92
C LYS A 208 0.23 14.55 -21.13
N ASN A 209 -0.07 14.91 -19.91
CA ASN A 209 -0.96 14.19 -19.00
C ASN A 209 -2.42 14.64 -19.07
N LYS A 210 -2.80 15.31 -20.17
CA LYS A 210 -4.16 15.76 -20.41
C LYS A 210 -4.92 14.78 -21.28
N ILE A 211 -6.12 14.41 -20.84
CA ILE A 211 -7.10 13.60 -21.57
C ILE A 211 -8.35 14.46 -21.76
N THR A 212 -8.96 14.42 -22.93
CA THR A 212 -10.15 15.21 -23.27
C THR A 212 -11.28 14.28 -23.72
N ALA A 213 -12.44 14.41 -23.11
CA ALA A 213 -13.66 13.72 -23.48
C ALA A 213 -14.46 14.53 -24.51
N SER A 214 -15.32 13.84 -25.28
CA SER A 214 -16.22 14.47 -26.27
C SER A 214 -17.30 15.32 -25.59
N ALA A 215 -17.80 14.85 -24.44
CA ALA A 215 -18.78 15.57 -23.63
C ALA A 215 -18.49 15.43 -22.15
N ALA A 216 -18.88 16.40 -21.34
CA ALA A 216 -18.72 16.34 -19.88
C ALA A 216 -19.53 15.18 -19.25
N ALA A 217 -20.65 14.81 -19.85
CA ALA A 217 -21.47 13.68 -19.39
C ALA A 217 -20.75 12.32 -19.50
N ASP A 218 -19.77 12.20 -20.43
CA ASP A 218 -19.02 10.96 -20.64
C ASP A 218 -18.07 10.65 -19.46
N ILE A 219 -17.71 11.67 -18.69
CA ILE A 219 -16.75 11.58 -17.59
C ILE A 219 -17.32 12.02 -16.22
N GLU A 220 -18.65 12.10 -16.09
CA GLU A 220 -19.32 12.52 -14.84
C GLU A 220 -18.98 11.61 -13.65
N GLU A 221 -18.74 10.34 -13.90
CA GLU A 221 -18.40 9.35 -12.87
C GLU A 221 -16.89 9.32 -12.54
N ILE A 222 -16.05 10.02 -13.33
CA ILE A 222 -14.59 10.01 -13.11
C ILE A 222 -14.24 10.96 -11.98
N LYS A 223 -13.49 10.46 -11.03
CA LYS A 223 -13.10 11.17 -9.80
C LYS A 223 -11.58 11.22 -9.63
N VAL A 224 -11.12 12.27 -8.96
CA VAL A 224 -9.72 12.38 -8.53
C VAL A 224 -9.33 11.20 -7.66
N GLY A 225 -8.16 10.60 -7.94
CA GLY A 225 -7.63 9.42 -7.26
C GLY A 225 -7.97 8.08 -7.92
N MET A 226 -8.80 8.05 -8.98
CA MET A 226 -8.99 6.83 -9.76
C MET A 226 -7.70 6.46 -10.51
N LEU A 227 -7.39 5.17 -10.59
CA LEU A 227 -6.31 4.65 -11.42
C LEU A 227 -6.73 4.68 -12.90
N VAL A 228 -5.78 4.93 -13.77
CA VAL A 228 -5.93 4.87 -15.23
C VAL A 228 -5.30 3.57 -15.73
N SER A 229 -6.06 2.73 -16.39
CA SER A 229 -5.58 1.50 -17.02
C SER A 229 -5.72 1.62 -18.53
N HIS A 230 -4.59 1.82 -19.23
CA HIS A 230 -4.45 1.87 -20.67
C HIS A 230 -2.96 1.80 -21.04
N ASP A 231 -2.63 1.18 -22.19
CA ASP A 231 -1.24 0.96 -22.65
C ASP A 231 -0.43 2.24 -22.83
N ASP A 232 -1.09 3.31 -23.27
CA ASP A 232 -0.42 4.59 -23.51
C ASP A 232 -0.12 5.39 -22.22
N PHE A 233 -0.48 4.88 -21.05
CA PHE A 233 -0.17 5.53 -19.76
C PHE A 233 0.64 4.58 -18.86
N PRO A 234 1.69 5.11 -18.19
CA PRO A 234 2.46 4.31 -17.25
C PRO A 234 1.58 3.67 -16.17
N PHE A 235 1.94 2.46 -15.75
CA PHE A 235 1.29 1.81 -14.61
C PHE A 235 1.32 2.72 -13.37
N GLY A 236 0.25 2.73 -12.58
CA GLY A 236 0.12 3.59 -11.41
C GLY A 236 -0.29 5.03 -11.71
N THR A 237 -0.63 5.35 -12.97
CA THR A 237 -1.20 6.65 -13.32
C THR A 237 -2.55 6.86 -12.64
N VAL A 238 -2.73 8.01 -11.99
CA VAL A 238 -3.98 8.38 -11.29
C VAL A 238 -4.54 9.69 -11.80
N VAL A 239 -5.86 9.83 -11.73
CA VAL A 239 -6.56 11.08 -12.02
C VAL A 239 -6.23 12.11 -10.93
N THR A 240 -5.70 13.27 -11.31
CA THR A 240 -5.35 14.35 -10.39
C THR A 240 -6.34 15.52 -10.43
N HIS A 241 -7.02 15.70 -11.56
CA HIS A 241 -8.01 16.78 -11.73
C HIS A 241 -9.04 16.42 -12.80
N VAL A 242 -10.30 16.84 -12.59
CA VAL A 242 -11.39 16.73 -13.57
C VAL A 242 -12.09 18.08 -13.67
N ASP A 243 -12.20 18.63 -14.86
CA ASP A 243 -12.89 19.91 -15.11
C ASP A 243 -13.56 19.92 -16.50
N GLY A 244 -14.88 20.02 -16.50
CA GLY A 244 -15.69 20.00 -17.74
C GLY A 244 -15.47 18.71 -18.54
N THR A 245 -14.80 18.81 -19.69
CA THR A 245 -14.43 17.68 -20.55
C THR A 245 -12.99 17.23 -20.38
N THR A 246 -12.26 17.82 -19.42
CA THR A 246 -10.83 17.60 -19.26
C THR A 246 -10.52 16.75 -18.03
N ILE A 247 -9.67 15.74 -18.20
CA ILE A 247 -9.08 14.93 -17.13
C ILE A 247 -7.57 15.20 -17.16
N ILE A 248 -6.98 15.50 -16.01
CA ILE A 248 -5.52 15.56 -15.83
C ILE A 248 -5.10 14.36 -14.99
N VAL A 249 -4.05 13.68 -15.45
CA VAL A 249 -3.50 12.50 -14.77
C VAL A 249 -2.10 12.78 -14.22
N SER A 250 -1.60 11.90 -13.34
CA SER A 250 -0.33 12.11 -12.64
C SER A 250 0.90 11.94 -13.54
N ASN A 251 0.80 11.13 -14.58
CA ASN A 251 1.91 10.81 -15.47
C ASN A 251 1.60 11.24 -16.90
N ASP A 252 2.64 11.60 -17.63
CA ASP A 252 2.55 11.87 -19.07
C ASP A 252 2.24 10.58 -19.83
N ASN A 253 1.55 10.70 -20.99
CA ASN A 253 1.34 9.54 -21.87
C ASN A 253 2.67 9.13 -22.54
N ASN A 254 2.75 7.85 -22.91
CA ASN A 254 3.93 7.20 -23.51
C ASN A 254 4.02 7.39 -25.03
N LEU A 255 3.14 8.19 -25.66
CA LEU A 255 3.14 8.40 -27.09
C LEU A 255 4.46 9.02 -27.57
N ALA A 256 5.12 8.37 -28.53
CA ALA A 256 6.42 8.81 -29.05
C ALA A 256 6.32 9.69 -30.31
N THR A 257 5.40 9.39 -31.22
CA THR A 257 5.39 9.96 -32.57
C THR A 257 4.02 10.44 -33.05
N THR A 258 2.94 10.05 -32.38
CA THR A 258 1.58 10.45 -32.75
C THR A 258 1.24 11.80 -32.13
N THR A 259 0.69 12.71 -32.91
CA THR A 259 0.34 14.06 -32.40
C THR A 259 -0.94 14.05 -31.58
N SER A 260 -1.90 13.18 -31.90
CA SER A 260 -3.07 12.93 -31.09
C SER A 260 -3.60 11.52 -31.30
N VAL A 261 -4.18 10.94 -30.28
CA VAL A 261 -4.85 9.65 -30.31
C VAL A 261 -6.28 9.85 -29.83
N THR A 262 -7.22 9.27 -30.55
CA THR A 262 -8.56 9.03 -30.05
C THR A 262 -8.66 7.54 -29.76
N THR A 263 -8.73 7.20 -28.49
CA THR A 263 -8.77 5.82 -28.07
C THR A 263 -10.15 5.22 -28.18
N GLY A 264 -10.24 3.90 -28.36
CA GLY A 264 -11.49 3.17 -28.24
C GLY A 264 -12.04 3.26 -26.82
N GLU A 265 -11.19 3.06 -25.83
CA GLU A 265 -11.60 3.05 -24.42
C GLU A 265 -10.40 3.29 -23.48
N ILE A 266 -10.64 3.98 -22.39
CA ILE A 266 -9.75 4.02 -21.23
C ILE A 266 -10.55 3.57 -20.01
N THR A 267 -9.97 2.67 -19.20
CA THR A 267 -10.59 2.20 -17.97
C THR A 267 -10.10 3.03 -16.78
N PHE A 268 -11.04 3.61 -16.04
CA PHE A 268 -10.79 4.33 -14.79
C PHE A 268 -11.27 3.47 -13.62
N ILE A 269 -10.40 3.24 -12.64
CA ILE A 269 -10.64 2.28 -11.56
C ILE A 269 -10.71 3.00 -10.23
N GLU A 270 -11.83 2.87 -9.53
CA GLU A 270 -11.96 3.30 -8.14
C GLU A 270 -11.44 2.19 -7.23
N ILE A 271 -10.47 2.51 -6.37
CA ILE A 271 -9.89 1.58 -5.41
C ILE A 271 -10.76 1.51 -4.16
N GLU A 272 -11.02 0.29 -3.68
CA GLU A 272 -11.69 0.06 -2.41
C GLU A 272 -10.85 0.62 -1.26
N LYS A 273 -11.50 1.38 -0.39
CA LYS A 273 -10.90 1.94 0.82
C LYS A 273 -11.70 1.46 2.02
N ASP A 274 -11.09 0.65 2.85
CA ASP A 274 -11.72 0.16 4.06
C ASP A 274 -10.69 -0.04 5.17
N SER A 275 -10.77 0.81 6.18
CA SER A 275 -9.91 0.72 7.35
C SER A 275 -10.28 -0.43 8.30
N THR A 276 -11.46 -1.03 8.14
CA THR A 276 -11.96 -2.08 9.04
C THR A 276 -11.55 -3.48 8.60
N THR A 277 -11.15 -3.65 7.34
CA THR A 277 -10.81 -4.98 6.78
C THR A 277 -9.41 -5.48 7.15
N TRP A 278 -8.52 -4.62 7.65
CA TRP A 278 -7.16 -5.03 8.02
C TRP A 278 -7.08 -6.18 9.02
N SER A 279 -8.07 -6.29 9.92
CA SER A 279 -8.14 -7.39 10.88
C SER A 279 -8.43 -8.75 10.26
N ASN A 280 -8.92 -8.78 9.02
CA ASN A 280 -9.31 -10.00 8.32
C ASN A 280 -8.18 -10.56 7.45
N TYR A 281 -7.06 -9.83 7.29
CA TYR A 281 -5.93 -10.32 6.52
C TYR A 281 -5.18 -11.41 7.26
N LYS A 282 -4.78 -12.45 6.52
CA LYS A 282 -3.92 -13.52 7.01
C LYS A 282 -2.49 -12.99 7.17
N ASN A 283 -1.73 -13.61 8.07
CA ASN A 283 -0.29 -13.38 8.12
C ASN A 283 0.34 -13.95 6.86
N ALA A 284 1.08 -13.13 6.13
CA ALA A 284 1.85 -13.60 5.00
C ALA A 284 2.97 -14.53 5.46
N THR A 285 3.23 -15.58 4.69
CA THR A 285 4.35 -16.49 4.93
C THR A 285 5.66 -15.95 4.39
N ALA A 286 5.58 -15.08 3.39
CA ALA A 286 6.73 -14.36 2.82
C ALA A 286 6.61 -12.87 3.15
N THR A 287 7.56 -12.38 3.86
CA THR A 287 7.45 -11.23 4.69
C THR A 287 8.06 -10.00 4.06
N GLN A 288 7.34 -9.27 3.27
CA GLN A 288 7.66 -7.84 3.13
C GLN A 288 6.41 -7.06 2.74
N ILE A 289 5.86 -6.30 3.68
CA ILE A 289 4.88 -5.26 3.37
C ILE A 289 5.68 -4.06 2.86
N PHE A 290 5.65 -3.84 1.56
CA PHE A 290 6.19 -2.63 0.96
C PHE A 290 5.16 -1.52 1.12
N ILE A 291 5.39 -0.62 2.05
CA ILE A 291 4.65 0.65 2.09
C ILE A 291 5.34 1.55 1.07
N ASN A 292 4.76 1.69 -0.10
CA ASN A 292 5.26 2.62 -1.10
C ASN A 292 5.05 4.07 -0.59
N ASN A 293 6.16 4.80 -0.40
CA ASN A 293 6.17 6.16 0.16
C ASN A 293 5.54 7.23 -0.76
N ASN A 294 5.09 6.88 -1.95
CA ASN A 294 4.60 7.86 -2.92
C ASN A 294 3.12 8.21 -2.79
N ASN A 295 2.39 7.62 -1.82
CA ASN A 295 0.94 7.85 -1.66
C ASN A 295 0.52 8.10 -0.19
N LEU A 296 1.35 8.77 0.59
CA LEU A 296 0.93 9.32 1.88
C LEU A 296 0.73 10.83 1.78
#